data_091c7a5f43b3b7f7b5fc0d0365da2c15
#
_entry.id   091c7a5f43b3b7f7b5fc0d0365da2c15
#
_cell.length_a   1.000
_cell.length_b   1.000
_cell.length_c   1.000
_cell.angle_alpha   90.00
_cell.angle_beta   90.00
_cell.angle_gamma   90.00
#
_symmetry.space_group_name_H-M   'P 1'
#
loop_
_entity.id
_entity.type
_entity.pdbx_description
1 polymer ?
#
loop_
_entity_poly.entity_id
_entity_poly.type
_entity_poly.pdbx_seq_one_letter_code
_entity_poly.pdbx_strand_id
1 'polypeptide(L)'
;MGNPLLDISAVVEQDILDKYDLQLNNAILAEEKHNPLYKEMVDKYPVEYIAGGATQNSIRVCQWMLKTKGATTFIGCIGEDDFGTQMTNACQADGVTTKYMIDKSTPTGTCGVLVKDGERSLIAALNAANNYKFEHLQEAENWKIVEDAKFYYSAGFFLTVSPDSMMAVAKHSAENNKCNMM
;
A
#
# COMPACT_ATOMS: atom_id res chain seq x y z
N MET A 1 4.41 1.73 9.00
CA MET A 1 4.57 0.45 8.26
C MET A 1 3.20 -0.09 7.90
N GLY A 2 3.06 -0.78 6.76
CA GLY A 2 1.75 -1.30 6.34
C GLY A 2 1.78 -2.00 4.99
N ASN A 3 0.60 -2.40 4.52
CA ASN A 3 0.39 -3.05 3.24
C ASN A 3 0.24 -1.99 2.14
N PRO A 4 1.24 -1.80 1.26
CA PRO A 4 1.11 -0.91 0.12
C PRO A 4 0.27 -1.58 -0.97
N LEU A 5 -0.62 -0.82 -1.58
CA LEU A 5 -1.40 -1.24 -2.74
C LEU A 5 -1.29 -0.18 -3.82
N LEU A 6 -1.17 -0.57 -5.07
CA LEU A 6 -1.32 0.35 -6.18
C LEU A 6 -2.80 0.41 -6.57
N ASP A 7 -3.42 1.55 -6.35
CA ASP A 7 -4.78 1.79 -6.81
C ASP A 7 -4.76 2.04 -8.32
N ILE A 8 -5.47 1.21 -9.07
CA ILE A 8 -5.69 1.33 -10.51
C ILE A 8 -7.12 1.82 -10.68
N SER A 9 -7.28 3.13 -10.90
CA SER A 9 -8.59 3.78 -10.92
C SER A 9 -9.04 4.06 -12.34
N ALA A 10 -10.29 3.71 -12.65
CA ALA A 10 -10.92 4.00 -13.94
C ALA A 10 -12.42 4.29 -13.80
N VAL A 11 -12.94 5.18 -14.64
CA VAL A 11 -14.37 5.29 -14.87
C VAL A 11 -14.77 4.18 -15.84
N VAL A 12 -15.73 3.36 -15.44
CA VAL A 12 -16.07 2.12 -16.13
C VAL A 12 -17.56 2.03 -16.50
N GLU A 13 -17.88 1.15 -17.44
CA GLU A 13 -19.25 0.83 -17.79
C GLU A 13 -19.81 -0.33 -16.94
N GLN A 14 -21.14 -0.55 -17.01
CA GLN A 14 -21.80 -1.58 -16.20
C GLN A 14 -21.35 -3.00 -16.56
N ASP A 15 -20.99 -3.24 -17.80
CA ASP A 15 -20.60 -4.55 -18.32
C ASP A 15 -19.41 -5.18 -17.58
N ILE A 16 -18.43 -4.37 -17.18
CA ILE A 16 -17.26 -4.87 -16.43
C ILE A 16 -17.65 -5.22 -14.98
N LEU A 17 -18.55 -4.45 -14.37
CA LEU A 17 -19.07 -4.78 -13.05
C LEU A 17 -19.83 -6.12 -13.07
N ASP A 18 -20.74 -6.29 -14.04
CA ASP A 18 -21.53 -7.50 -14.21
C ASP A 18 -20.63 -8.71 -14.53
N LYS A 19 -19.62 -8.52 -15.40
CA LYS A 19 -18.67 -9.58 -15.79
C LYS A 19 -17.91 -10.17 -14.61
N TYR A 20 -17.55 -9.34 -13.63
CA TYR A 20 -16.77 -9.75 -12.46
C TYR A 20 -17.60 -9.89 -11.19
N ASP A 21 -18.93 -9.83 -11.29
CA ASP A 21 -19.88 -9.95 -10.17
C ASP A 21 -19.57 -8.92 -9.06
N LEU A 22 -19.38 -7.66 -9.47
CA LEU A 22 -19.03 -6.56 -8.58
C LEU A 22 -20.24 -5.68 -8.32
N GLN A 23 -20.42 -5.29 -7.06
CA GLN A 23 -21.46 -4.38 -6.65
C GLN A 23 -20.90 -2.98 -6.45
N LEU A 24 -21.66 -1.96 -6.80
CA LEU A 24 -21.33 -0.56 -6.48
C LEU A 24 -21.24 -0.36 -4.97
N ASN A 25 -20.38 0.56 -4.56
CA ASN A 25 -20.14 0.90 -3.16
C ASN A 25 -19.66 -0.28 -2.29
N ASN A 26 -19.03 -1.27 -2.89
CA ASN A 26 -18.52 -2.43 -2.17
C ASN A 26 -16.99 -2.46 -2.21
N ALA A 27 -16.39 -3.08 -1.19
CA ALA A 27 -14.96 -3.34 -1.11
C ALA A 27 -14.73 -4.82 -0.80
N ILE A 28 -14.06 -5.52 -1.69
CA ILE A 28 -13.81 -6.96 -1.56
C ILE A 28 -12.33 -7.29 -1.74
N LEU A 29 -11.93 -8.44 -1.20
CA LEU A 29 -10.66 -9.06 -1.57
C LEU A 29 -10.83 -9.79 -2.91
N ALA A 30 -9.80 -9.71 -3.75
CA ALA A 30 -9.79 -10.40 -5.03
C ALA A 30 -9.74 -11.92 -4.83
N GLU A 31 -10.57 -12.62 -5.58
CA GLU A 31 -10.53 -14.06 -5.81
C GLU A 31 -9.85 -14.34 -7.15
N GLU A 32 -9.57 -15.60 -7.47
CA GLU A 32 -8.93 -15.99 -8.74
C GLU A 32 -9.67 -15.47 -9.98
N LYS A 33 -11.01 -15.44 -9.93
CA LYS A 33 -11.85 -14.92 -11.01
C LYS A 33 -11.61 -13.45 -11.33
N HIS A 34 -11.06 -12.69 -10.36
CA HIS A 34 -10.79 -11.25 -10.52
C HIS A 34 -9.39 -10.94 -11.09
N ASN A 35 -8.50 -11.92 -11.17
CA ASN A 35 -7.12 -11.69 -11.65
C ASN A 35 -7.06 -11.03 -13.04
N PRO A 36 -7.90 -11.35 -14.03
CA PRO A 36 -7.88 -10.69 -15.33
C PRO A 36 -8.37 -9.24 -15.30
N LEU A 37 -9.12 -8.83 -14.26
CA LEU A 37 -9.74 -7.51 -14.15
C LEU A 37 -8.73 -6.38 -14.27
N TYR A 38 -7.61 -6.47 -13.54
CA TYR A 38 -6.61 -5.40 -13.48
C TYR A 38 -6.00 -5.10 -14.85
N LYS A 39 -5.68 -6.16 -15.61
CA LYS A 39 -5.18 -6.03 -16.97
C LYS A 39 -6.26 -5.49 -17.90
N GLU A 40 -7.48 -5.97 -17.79
CA GLU A 40 -8.61 -5.50 -18.61
C GLU A 40 -8.91 -4.02 -18.37
N MET A 41 -8.81 -3.55 -17.12
CA MET A 41 -8.95 -2.13 -16.80
C MET A 41 -7.89 -1.29 -17.54
N VAL A 42 -6.63 -1.71 -17.47
CA VAL A 42 -5.50 -1.02 -18.12
C VAL A 42 -5.63 -1.03 -19.65
N ASP A 43 -6.10 -2.14 -20.22
CA ASP A 43 -6.24 -2.31 -21.68
C ASP A 43 -7.43 -1.54 -22.27
N LYS A 44 -8.51 -1.37 -21.51
CA LYS A 44 -9.78 -0.82 -22.02
C LYS A 44 -10.08 0.62 -21.62
N TYR A 45 -9.56 1.08 -20.49
CA TYR A 45 -9.91 2.36 -19.92
C TYR A 45 -8.70 3.25 -19.70
N PRO A 46 -8.85 4.59 -19.76
CA PRO A 46 -7.84 5.48 -19.23
C PRO A 46 -7.76 5.27 -17.72
N VAL A 47 -6.63 4.77 -17.23
CA VAL A 47 -6.41 4.50 -15.80
C VAL A 47 -5.51 5.55 -15.16
N GLU A 48 -5.78 5.83 -13.89
CA GLU A 48 -4.88 6.55 -13.01
C GLU A 48 -4.23 5.58 -12.02
N TYR A 49 -2.91 5.70 -11.86
CA TYR A 49 -2.16 4.94 -10.86
C TYR A 49 -1.90 5.81 -9.64
N ILE A 50 -2.40 5.37 -8.50
CA ILE A 50 -2.28 6.10 -7.24
C ILE A 50 -1.64 5.17 -6.21
N ALA A 51 -0.57 5.64 -5.55
CA ALA A 51 -0.03 4.91 -4.41
C ALA A 51 -1.07 4.87 -3.30
N GLY A 52 -1.57 3.69 -2.99
CA GLY A 52 -2.69 3.43 -2.08
C GLY A 52 -2.33 2.52 -0.91
N GLY A 53 -3.35 2.04 -0.23
CA GLY A 53 -3.25 1.33 1.04
C GLY A 53 -3.40 2.27 2.24
N ALA A 54 -4.17 1.85 3.27
CA ALA A 54 -4.59 2.72 4.37
C ALA A 54 -3.42 3.44 5.07
N THR A 55 -2.38 2.71 5.45
CA THR A 55 -1.20 3.30 6.10
C THR A 55 -0.43 4.22 5.16
N GLN A 56 -0.22 3.80 3.91
CA GLN A 56 0.53 4.59 2.93
C GLN A 56 -0.18 5.90 2.63
N ASN A 57 -1.51 5.89 2.48
CA ASN A 57 -2.31 7.11 2.31
C ASN A 57 -2.16 8.06 3.50
N SER A 58 -2.19 7.55 4.74
CA SER A 58 -1.96 8.37 5.94
C SER A 58 -0.58 9.01 5.94
N ILE A 59 0.45 8.28 5.54
CA ILE A 59 1.83 8.80 5.45
C ILE A 59 1.96 9.85 4.33
N ARG A 60 1.33 9.65 3.17
CA ARG A 60 1.30 10.64 2.08
C ARG A 60 0.60 11.93 2.51
N VAL A 61 -0.54 11.83 3.20
CA VAL A 61 -1.24 13.01 3.76
C VAL A 61 -0.36 13.72 4.79
N CYS A 62 0.28 12.99 5.69
CA CYS A 62 1.22 13.55 6.66
C CYS A 62 2.37 14.29 5.95
N GLN A 63 2.95 13.68 4.92
CA GLN A 63 4.01 14.29 4.09
C GLN A 63 3.53 15.60 3.43
N TRP A 64 2.32 15.58 2.85
CA TRP A 64 1.72 16.76 2.25
C TRP A 64 1.51 17.89 3.26
N MET A 65 1.06 17.57 4.48
CA MET A 65 0.87 18.57 5.55
C MET A 65 2.19 19.16 6.04
N LEU A 66 3.24 18.36 6.17
CA LEU A 66 4.56 18.79 6.66
C LEU A 66 5.32 19.64 5.63
N LYS A 67 5.04 19.51 4.34
CA LYS A 67 5.67 20.25 3.22
C LYS A 67 7.20 20.15 3.16
N THR A 68 7.81 19.25 3.91
CA THR A 68 9.25 19.02 3.94
C THR A 68 9.54 17.67 3.29
N LYS A 69 10.15 17.69 2.11
CA LYS A 69 10.48 16.46 1.37
C LYS A 69 11.30 15.49 2.24
N GLY A 70 10.89 14.21 2.25
CA GLY A 70 11.56 13.17 3.03
C GLY A 70 11.33 13.23 4.53
N ALA A 71 10.37 14.06 5.01
CA ALA A 71 9.99 14.08 6.42
C ALA A 71 9.30 12.80 6.90
N THR A 72 8.78 12.02 5.95
CA THR A 72 8.12 10.75 6.24
C THR A 72 8.74 9.60 5.46
N THR A 73 8.70 8.40 6.05
CA THR A 73 9.15 7.16 5.41
C THR A 73 8.05 6.11 5.49
N PHE A 74 7.85 5.39 4.41
CA PHE A 74 6.95 4.24 4.37
C PHE A 74 7.75 2.96 4.19
N ILE A 75 7.42 1.94 5.00
CA ILE A 75 8.01 0.60 4.96
C ILE A 75 6.90 -0.42 4.71
N GLY A 76 7.09 -1.30 3.74
CA GLY A 76 6.16 -2.36 3.35
C GLY A 76 6.81 -3.31 2.35
N CYS A 77 6.00 -4.11 1.64
CA CYS A 77 6.50 -5.06 0.64
C CYS A 77 5.79 -4.88 -0.70
N ILE A 78 6.56 -4.90 -1.79
CA ILE A 78 6.08 -4.83 -3.18
C ILE A 78 6.73 -5.93 -4.02
N GLY A 79 6.17 -6.23 -5.19
CA GLY A 79 6.78 -7.11 -6.18
C GLY A 79 7.88 -6.43 -7.00
N GLU A 80 8.69 -7.23 -7.68
CA GLU A 80 9.68 -6.76 -8.67
C GLU A 80 9.00 -6.65 -10.04
N ASP A 81 8.09 -5.68 -10.19
CA ASP A 81 7.26 -5.51 -11.39
C ASP A 81 6.99 -4.02 -11.71
N ASP A 82 6.32 -3.78 -12.84
CA ASP A 82 5.97 -2.43 -13.28
C ASP A 82 5.04 -1.72 -12.29
N PHE A 83 4.13 -2.43 -11.63
CA PHE A 83 3.23 -1.85 -10.62
C PHE A 83 4.01 -1.41 -9.37
N GLY A 84 5.00 -2.18 -8.94
CA GLY A 84 5.91 -1.79 -7.86
C GLY A 84 6.71 -0.54 -8.20
N THR A 85 7.15 -0.43 -9.44
CA THR A 85 7.84 0.75 -9.97
C THR A 85 6.91 1.97 -9.99
N GLN A 86 5.67 1.82 -10.50
CA GLN A 86 4.67 2.90 -10.51
C GLN A 86 4.34 3.39 -9.10
N MET A 87 4.11 2.47 -8.16
CA MET A 87 3.82 2.80 -6.76
C MET A 87 4.98 3.56 -6.11
N THR A 88 6.22 3.11 -6.33
CA THR A 88 7.42 3.75 -5.80
C THR A 88 7.53 5.18 -6.32
N ASN A 89 7.39 5.36 -7.64
CA ASN A 89 7.46 6.66 -8.29
C ASN A 89 6.36 7.61 -7.78
N ALA A 90 5.11 7.14 -7.68
CA ALA A 90 4.00 7.93 -7.17
C ALA A 90 4.23 8.38 -5.72
N CYS A 91 4.68 7.48 -4.86
CA CYS A 91 4.93 7.79 -3.46
C CYS A 91 6.10 8.79 -3.28
N GLN A 92 7.17 8.62 -4.07
CA GLN A 92 8.33 9.51 -4.06
C GLN A 92 8.01 10.89 -4.66
N ALA A 93 7.13 10.96 -5.65
CA ALA A 93 6.66 12.24 -6.22
C ALA A 93 5.93 13.08 -5.15
N ASP A 94 5.23 12.44 -4.22
CA ASP A 94 4.62 13.10 -3.06
C ASP A 94 5.64 13.50 -1.97
N GLY A 95 6.92 13.16 -2.15
CA GLY A 95 8.01 13.48 -1.24
C GLY A 95 8.23 12.48 -0.09
N VAL A 96 7.52 11.35 -0.09
CA VAL A 96 7.70 10.26 0.89
C VAL A 96 8.95 9.45 0.55
N THR A 97 9.77 9.15 1.53
CA THR A 97 10.85 8.16 1.39
C THR A 97 10.25 6.75 1.44
N THR A 98 10.57 5.92 0.46
CA THR A 98 10.10 4.54 0.41
C THR A 98 11.21 3.55 0.74
N LYS A 99 10.95 2.59 1.61
CA LYS A 99 11.81 1.47 1.97
C LYS A 99 11.01 0.17 1.86
N TYR A 100 10.75 -0.20 0.61
CA TYR A 100 10.05 -1.44 0.32
C TYR A 100 10.99 -2.63 0.34
N MET A 101 10.54 -3.72 0.98
CA MET A 101 11.05 -5.06 0.70
C MET A 101 10.59 -5.48 -0.70
N ILE A 102 11.48 -6.06 -1.48
CA ILE A 102 11.15 -6.53 -2.83
C ILE A 102 10.93 -8.04 -2.80
N ASP A 103 9.72 -8.46 -3.11
CA ASP A 103 9.39 -9.88 -3.33
C ASP A 103 9.54 -10.20 -4.82
N LYS A 104 10.50 -11.06 -5.16
CA LYS A 104 10.77 -11.46 -6.56
C LYS A 104 9.81 -12.53 -7.10
N SER A 105 9.02 -13.12 -6.22
CA SER A 105 8.15 -14.25 -6.54
C SER A 105 6.68 -13.91 -6.64
N THR A 106 6.27 -12.79 -6.03
CA THR A 106 4.87 -12.40 -5.91
C THR A 106 4.67 -10.99 -6.48
N PRO A 107 3.66 -10.78 -7.33
CA PRO A 107 3.40 -9.46 -7.91
C PRO A 107 3.02 -8.43 -6.84
N THR A 108 3.21 -7.16 -7.16
CA THR A 108 2.81 -6.04 -6.31
C THR A 108 1.32 -6.10 -5.97
N GLY A 109 0.99 -5.76 -4.72
CA GLY A 109 -0.39 -5.61 -4.30
C GLY A 109 -1.09 -4.49 -5.06
N THR A 110 -2.28 -4.77 -5.59
CA THR A 110 -3.08 -3.84 -6.40
C THR A 110 -4.49 -3.72 -5.87
N CYS A 111 -5.12 -2.58 -6.11
CA CYS A 111 -6.54 -2.39 -5.87
C CYS A 111 -7.18 -1.82 -7.15
N GLY A 112 -8.09 -2.58 -7.75
CA GLY A 112 -8.97 -2.06 -8.80
C GLY A 112 -10.00 -1.11 -8.18
N VAL A 113 -10.01 0.13 -8.65
CA VAL A 113 -10.97 1.16 -8.23
C VAL A 113 -11.87 1.47 -9.41
N LEU A 114 -13.03 0.83 -9.45
CA LEU A 114 -14.02 1.00 -10.52
C LEU A 114 -14.98 2.11 -10.12
N VAL A 115 -14.97 3.19 -10.89
CA VAL A 115 -15.83 4.36 -10.66
C VAL A 115 -16.99 4.34 -11.65
N LYS A 116 -18.22 4.37 -11.16
CA LYS A 116 -19.43 4.49 -11.98
C LYS A 116 -20.47 5.33 -11.27
N ASP A 117 -21.03 6.30 -11.99
CA ASP A 117 -22.10 7.18 -11.48
C ASP A 117 -21.75 7.89 -10.16
N GLY A 118 -20.45 8.19 -9.94
CA GLY A 118 -19.94 8.79 -8.70
C GLY A 118 -19.68 7.81 -7.55
N GLU A 119 -20.04 6.54 -7.74
CA GLU A 119 -19.83 5.47 -6.77
C GLU A 119 -18.53 4.69 -7.07
N ARG A 120 -17.94 4.08 -6.03
CA ARG A 120 -16.68 3.34 -6.16
C ARG A 120 -16.83 1.90 -5.69
N SER A 121 -16.31 0.98 -6.48
CA SER A 121 -16.12 -0.42 -6.08
C SER A 121 -14.64 -0.73 -6.00
N LEU A 122 -14.21 -1.39 -4.93
CA LEU A 122 -12.82 -1.67 -4.65
C LEU A 122 -12.59 -3.18 -4.64
N ILE A 123 -11.59 -3.62 -5.38
CA ILE A 123 -11.18 -5.03 -5.42
C ILE A 123 -9.68 -5.09 -5.12
N ALA A 124 -9.30 -5.56 -3.95
CA ALA A 124 -7.91 -5.59 -3.49
C ALA A 124 -7.27 -6.97 -3.63
N ALA A 125 -6.21 -7.05 -4.42
CA ALA A 125 -5.31 -8.21 -4.47
C ALA A 125 -4.06 -7.88 -3.65
N LEU A 126 -3.93 -8.48 -2.47
CA LEU A 126 -2.89 -8.11 -1.51
C LEU A 126 -1.49 -8.55 -1.93
N ASN A 127 -1.38 -9.72 -2.57
CA ASN A 127 -0.14 -10.21 -3.19
C ASN A 127 1.11 -9.99 -2.29
N ALA A 128 2.18 -9.41 -2.84
CA ALA A 128 3.44 -9.13 -2.13
C ALA A 128 3.26 -8.29 -0.85
N ALA A 129 2.21 -7.48 -0.76
CA ALA A 129 1.95 -6.70 0.45
C ALA A 129 1.77 -7.57 1.72
N ASN A 130 1.37 -8.85 1.55
CA ASN A 130 1.25 -9.82 2.65
C ASN A 130 2.56 -10.57 2.95
N ASN A 131 3.61 -10.37 2.17
CA ASN A 131 4.85 -11.15 2.28
C ASN A 131 5.97 -10.41 3.02
N TYR A 132 5.67 -9.26 3.64
CA TYR A 132 6.66 -8.49 4.38
C TYR A 132 7.28 -9.34 5.50
N LYS A 133 8.62 -9.31 5.61
CA LYS A 133 9.40 -10.08 6.57
C LYS A 133 10.08 -9.17 7.59
N PHE A 134 10.12 -9.62 8.83
CA PHE A 134 10.74 -8.88 9.94
C PHE A 134 12.24 -8.65 9.72
N GLU A 135 12.93 -9.59 9.06
CA GLU A 135 14.34 -9.50 8.74
C GLU A 135 14.68 -8.24 7.95
N HIS A 136 13.79 -7.81 7.02
CA HIS A 136 13.98 -6.56 6.30
C HIS A 136 14.00 -5.34 7.24
N LEU A 137 13.17 -5.33 8.29
CA LEU A 137 13.19 -4.25 9.28
C LEU A 137 14.48 -4.28 10.13
N GLN A 138 15.05 -5.46 10.35
CA GLN A 138 16.27 -5.65 11.14
C GLN A 138 17.55 -5.26 10.41
N GLU A 139 17.50 -5.05 9.10
CA GLU A 139 18.63 -4.49 8.36
C GLU A 139 19.03 -3.15 8.95
N ALA A 140 20.34 -2.93 9.16
CA ALA A 140 20.87 -1.78 9.90
C ALA A 140 20.36 -0.43 9.35
N GLU A 141 20.25 -0.29 8.03
CA GLU A 141 19.75 0.93 7.40
C GLU A 141 18.26 1.16 7.63
N ASN A 142 17.45 0.10 7.69
CA ASN A 142 15.99 0.18 7.92
C ASN A 142 15.70 0.40 9.40
N TRP A 143 16.44 -0.27 10.29
CA TRP A 143 16.31 -0.05 11.72
C TRP A 143 16.72 1.36 12.14
N LYS A 144 17.76 1.92 11.50
CA LYS A 144 18.14 3.31 11.74
C LYS A 144 17.01 4.30 11.46
N ILE A 145 16.16 4.04 10.47
CA ILE A 145 14.97 4.87 10.21
C ILE A 145 13.99 4.81 11.39
N VAL A 146 13.84 3.63 12.00
CA VAL A 146 13.03 3.46 13.21
C VAL A 146 13.64 4.24 14.37
N GLU A 147 14.97 4.17 14.53
CA GLU A 147 15.67 4.93 15.59
C GLU A 147 15.54 6.45 15.41
N ASP A 148 15.62 6.95 14.19
CA ASP A 148 15.58 8.38 13.91
C ASP A 148 14.14 8.96 13.93
N ALA A 149 13.11 8.12 13.71
CA ALA A 149 11.73 8.57 13.71
C ALA A 149 11.23 8.97 15.10
N LYS A 150 10.39 9.98 15.16
CA LYS A 150 9.74 10.48 16.40
C LYS A 150 8.32 9.92 16.56
N PHE A 151 7.67 9.60 15.46
CA PHE A 151 6.30 9.13 15.40
C PHE A 151 6.22 7.90 14.51
N TYR A 152 5.43 6.91 14.92
CA TYR A 152 5.18 5.69 14.16
C TYR A 152 3.69 5.55 13.94
N TYR A 153 3.34 5.04 12.77
CA TYR A 153 1.96 4.70 12.44
C TYR A 153 1.89 3.39 11.67
N SER A 154 0.96 2.53 12.08
CA SER A 154 0.61 1.30 11.37
C SER A 154 -0.88 1.05 11.47
N ALA A 155 -1.56 0.73 10.35
CA ALA A 155 -2.94 0.29 10.43
C ALA A 155 -3.02 -1.16 10.94
N GLY A 156 -4.11 -1.49 11.64
CA GLY A 156 -4.29 -2.78 12.30
C GLY A 156 -4.17 -4.00 11.37
N PHE A 157 -4.46 -3.84 10.08
CA PHE A 157 -4.33 -4.94 9.11
C PHE A 157 -2.90 -5.48 9.01
N PHE A 158 -1.88 -4.64 9.18
CA PHE A 158 -0.48 -5.07 9.13
C PHE A 158 -0.10 -6.04 10.28
N LEU A 159 -0.93 -6.11 11.32
CA LEU A 159 -0.79 -7.11 12.40
C LEU A 159 -0.94 -8.54 11.88
N THR A 160 -1.71 -8.73 10.82
CA THR A 160 -1.90 -10.04 10.18
C THR A 160 -0.73 -10.45 9.30
N VAL A 161 0.16 -9.51 8.99
CA VAL A 161 1.30 -9.70 8.07
C VAL A 161 2.61 -9.83 8.83
N SER A 162 2.92 -8.88 9.70
CA SER A 162 4.19 -8.85 10.42
C SER A 162 4.01 -8.33 11.86
N PRO A 163 3.41 -9.13 12.75
CA PRO A 163 3.23 -8.76 14.15
C PRO A 163 4.57 -8.51 14.85
N ASP A 164 5.62 -9.25 14.50
CA ASP A 164 6.94 -9.09 15.09
C ASP A 164 7.56 -7.72 14.77
N SER A 165 7.39 -7.23 13.54
CA SER A 165 7.82 -5.88 13.16
C SER A 165 7.09 -4.81 13.96
N MET A 166 5.77 -4.95 14.11
CA MET A 166 4.97 -4.02 14.88
C MET A 166 5.36 -4.03 16.36
N MET A 167 5.58 -5.22 16.93
CA MET A 167 6.01 -5.37 18.31
C MET A 167 7.40 -4.78 18.57
N ALA A 168 8.34 -4.97 17.64
CA ALA A 168 9.68 -4.41 17.75
C ALA A 168 9.65 -2.88 17.77
N VAL A 169 8.89 -2.27 16.86
CA VAL A 169 8.71 -0.80 16.84
C VAL A 169 7.97 -0.29 18.06
N ALA A 170 6.95 -1.01 18.54
CA ALA A 170 6.21 -0.63 19.75
C ALA A 170 7.11 -0.65 21.00
N LYS A 171 7.94 -1.67 21.17
CA LYS A 171 8.93 -1.75 22.26
C LYS A 171 9.94 -0.63 22.17
N HIS A 172 10.55 -0.40 21.00
CA HIS A 172 11.48 0.69 20.78
C HIS A 172 10.84 2.05 21.11
N SER A 173 9.62 2.26 20.68
CA SER A 173 8.84 3.47 20.95
C SER A 173 8.67 3.70 22.46
N ALA A 174 8.25 2.67 23.19
CA ALA A 174 8.04 2.74 24.64
C ALA A 174 9.35 3.03 25.41
N GLU A 175 10.43 2.33 25.05
CA GLU A 175 11.74 2.47 25.68
C GLU A 175 12.36 3.86 25.45
N ASN A 176 12.02 4.53 24.35
CA ASN A 176 12.59 5.83 23.96
C ASN A 176 11.59 7.00 24.09
N ASN A 177 10.46 6.80 24.77
CA ASN A 177 9.40 7.81 24.96
C ASN A 177 8.92 8.45 23.64
N LYS A 178 8.77 7.64 22.60
CA LYS A 178 8.29 8.08 21.29
C LYS A 178 6.79 7.72 21.11
N CYS A 179 6.12 8.40 20.19
CA CYS A 179 4.71 8.18 19.93
C CYS A 179 4.49 7.06 18.91
N ASN A 180 3.74 6.02 19.28
CA ASN A 180 3.30 4.96 18.39
C ASN A 180 1.77 4.94 18.33
N MET A 181 1.23 4.98 17.10
CA MET A 181 -0.20 4.98 16.81
C MET A 181 -0.55 3.75 15.96
N MET A 182 -1.63 3.09 16.34
CA MET A 182 -2.16 1.92 15.64
C MET A 182 -3.65 2.11 15.37
#